data_2964b01558b6d250c5301c7c052714c3
#
_entry.id   2964b01558b6d250c5301c7c052714c3
#
_cell.length_a   1.000
_cell.length_b   1.000
_cell.length_c   1.000
_cell.angle_alpha   90.00
_cell.angle_beta   90.00
_cell.angle_gamma   90.00
#
_symmetry.space_group_name_H-M   'P 1'
#
loop_
_entity.id
_entity.type
_entity.pdbx_description
1 polymer ?
#
loop_
_entity_poly.entity_id
_entity_poly.type
_entity_poly.pdbx_seq_one_letter_code
_entity_poly.pdbx_strand_id
1 'polypeptide(L)'
;IAIMSLLGLTMALDIAYARRLAKNWSAAVTLRYVRVDFAASEYLTPANAFAADVSVSYRQHVNIGQNKGAVGAGIVFSNLGTKITYDGGQNMYYLPANMRIGVSFDCPIDEYNRISFSVDANKLLVPSWPQRKNYSSTEEYNEAMKKYKEESSLSAAFRSFGDSSPLEEFQEVAWGIGAEYAYDNKFMVRAGYFYENSLKGNRNFW
;
A
#
# COMPACT_ATOMS: atom_id res chain seq x y z
N ILE A 1 21.74 -28.17 20.20
CA ILE A 1 21.38 -26.83 20.74
C ILE A 1 21.56 -25.73 19.68
N ALA A 2 22.25 -25.97 18.57
CA ALA A 2 22.57 -24.95 17.54
C ALA A 2 21.47 -24.66 16.51
N ILE A 3 20.36 -25.37 16.51
CA ILE A 3 19.30 -25.21 15.48
C ILE A 3 18.25 -24.13 15.82
N MET A 4 18.13 -23.77 17.09
CA MET A 4 17.16 -22.72 17.51
C MET A 4 17.62 -21.26 17.27
N SER A 5 18.88 -21.03 16.94
CA SER A 5 19.41 -19.68 16.69
C SER A 5 19.25 -19.18 15.22
N LEU A 6 18.69 -20.00 14.32
CA LEU A 6 18.54 -19.69 12.89
C LEU A 6 17.15 -19.13 12.50
N LEU A 7 16.20 -19.05 13.44
CA LEU A 7 14.86 -18.57 13.16
C LEU A 7 14.75 -17.10 13.59
N GLY A 8 14.94 -16.20 12.64
CA GLY A 8 14.54 -14.81 12.82
C GLY A 8 13.03 -14.72 13.09
N LEU A 9 12.60 -13.82 13.98
CA LEU A 9 11.20 -13.56 14.28
C LEU A 9 10.76 -12.26 13.60
N THR A 10 9.82 -12.37 12.67
CA THR A 10 9.10 -11.21 12.16
C THR A 10 7.68 -11.27 12.69
N MET A 11 7.25 -10.20 13.37
CA MET A 11 5.93 -10.08 13.98
C MET A 11 5.31 -8.74 13.62
N ALA A 12 4.01 -8.75 13.30
CA ALA A 12 3.20 -7.54 13.21
C ALA A 12 1.96 -7.68 14.11
N LEU A 13 1.65 -6.63 14.85
CA LEU A 13 0.46 -6.53 15.68
C LEU A 13 -0.37 -5.36 15.19
N ASP A 14 -1.61 -5.62 14.79
CA ASP A 14 -2.54 -4.61 14.29
C ASP A 14 -3.74 -4.47 15.23
N ILE A 15 -4.11 -3.22 15.51
CA ILE A 15 -5.35 -2.85 16.20
C ILE A 15 -6.14 -1.94 15.28
N ALA A 16 -7.35 -2.32 14.92
CA ALA A 16 -8.18 -1.58 13.99
C ALA A 16 -9.50 -1.09 14.63
N TYR A 17 -9.89 0.11 14.28
CA TYR A 17 -11.20 0.68 14.59
C TYR A 17 -11.89 1.16 13.32
N ALA A 18 -13.10 0.69 13.09
CA ALA A 18 -13.91 1.08 11.94
C ALA A 18 -15.27 1.64 12.40
N ARG A 19 -15.73 2.69 11.72
CA ARG A 19 -17.01 3.32 12.01
C ARG A 19 -17.75 3.72 10.74
N ARG A 20 -19.06 3.48 10.74
CA ARG A 20 -19.95 4.05 9.75
C ARG A 20 -20.22 5.51 10.10
N LEU A 21 -19.80 6.44 9.25
CA LEU A 21 -19.94 7.88 9.45
C LEU A 21 -21.29 8.42 8.97
N ALA A 22 -21.81 7.84 7.87
CA ALA A 22 -23.09 8.18 7.28
C ALA A 22 -23.70 6.96 6.59
N LYS A 23 -24.89 7.11 5.98
CA LYS A 23 -25.62 6.01 5.31
C LYS A 23 -24.75 5.19 4.37
N ASN A 24 -23.89 5.85 3.61
CA ASN A 24 -23.08 5.24 2.55
C ASN A 24 -21.56 5.36 2.81
N TRP A 25 -21.13 6.03 3.89
CA TRP A 25 -19.75 6.31 4.19
C TRP A 25 -19.27 5.57 5.43
N SER A 26 -18.10 4.97 5.33
CA SER A 26 -17.40 4.34 6.44
C SER A 26 -15.93 4.78 6.45
N ALA A 27 -15.34 4.87 7.63
CA ALA A 27 -13.91 5.11 7.78
C ALA A 27 -13.31 4.11 8.76
N ALA A 28 -12.03 3.82 8.60
CA ALA A 28 -11.28 2.98 9.51
C ALA A 28 -9.87 3.54 9.73
N VAL A 29 -9.35 3.26 10.92
CA VAL A 29 -7.96 3.52 11.30
C VAL A 29 -7.39 2.23 11.86
N THR A 30 -6.17 1.87 11.45
CA THR A 30 -5.42 0.75 11.99
C THR A 30 -4.11 1.28 12.57
N LEU A 31 -3.75 0.85 13.76
CA LEU A 31 -2.43 1.06 14.34
C LEU A 31 -1.66 -0.24 14.27
N ARG A 32 -0.43 -0.18 13.77
CA ARG A 32 0.43 -1.33 13.53
C ARG A 32 1.75 -1.17 14.27
N TYR A 33 2.15 -2.22 14.96
CA TYR A 33 3.49 -2.39 15.48
C TYR A 33 4.18 -3.52 14.71
N VAL A 34 5.39 -3.26 14.22
CA VAL A 34 6.20 -4.25 13.49
C VAL A 34 7.50 -4.46 14.23
N ARG A 35 7.87 -5.72 14.45
CA ARG A 35 9.17 -6.14 14.95
C ARG A 35 9.78 -7.14 13.99
N VAL A 36 11.03 -6.88 13.62
CA VAL A 36 11.84 -7.77 12.79
C VAL A 36 13.12 -8.09 13.54
N ASP A 37 13.39 -9.37 13.73
CA ASP A 37 14.57 -9.88 14.41
C ASP A 37 15.26 -10.92 13.52
N PHE A 38 16.45 -10.61 13.05
CA PHE A 38 17.27 -11.50 12.23
C PHE A 38 18.26 -12.27 13.12
N ALA A 39 17.78 -13.11 14.02
CA ALA A 39 18.54 -13.79 15.08
C ALA A 39 19.88 -14.43 14.66
N ALA A 40 20.12 -14.64 13.38
CA ALA A 40 21.33 -15.27 12.83
C ALA A 40 22.42 -14.28 12.38
N SER A 41 22.20 -12.97 12.50
CA SER A 41 23.16 -11.96 12.04
C SER A 41 23.83 -11.22 13.20
N GLU A 42 25.15 -11.32 13.31
CA GLU A 42 25.94 -10.54 14.27
C GLU A 42 25.97 -9.03 13.92
N TYR A 43 25.58 -8.68 12.69
CA TYR A 43 25.64 -7.30 12.16
C TYR A 43 24.30 -6.59 12.19
N LEU A 44 23.19 -7.30 12.43
CA LEU A 44 21.86 -6.73 12.42
C LEU A 44 21.26 -6.74 13.82
N THR A 45 20.70 -5.61 14.21
CA THR A 45 19.96 -5.45 15.47
C THR A 45 18.46 -5.64 15.24
N PRO A 46 17.70 -6.14 16.24
CA PRO A 46 16.25 -6.20 16.13
C PRO A 46 15.67 -4.83 15.85
N ALA A 47 14.83 -4.75 14.82
CA ALA A 47 14.22 -3.52 14.34
C ALA A 47 12.76 -3.43 14.77
N ASN A 48 12.32 -2.23 15.12
CA ASN A 48 10.92 -1.96 15.48
C ASN A 48 10.42 -0.75 14.70
N ALA A 49 9.14 -0.80 14.31
CA ALA A 49 8.48 0.32 13.67
C ALA A 49 7.00 0.40 14.08
N PHE A 50 6.47 1.63 14.06
CA PHE A 50 5.05 1.90 14.25
C PHE A 50 4.50 2.50 12.96
N ALA A 51 3.30 2.08 12.58
CA ALA A 51 2.60 2.61 11.43
C ALA A 51 1.11 2.77 11.72
N ALA A 52 0.46 3.60 10.92
CA ALA A 52 -0.99 3.73 10.90
C ALA A 52 -1.50 3.59 9.47
N ASP A 53 -2.67 2.96 9.34
CA ASP A 53 -3.44 2.98 8.10
C ASP A 53 -4.71 3.80 8.33
N VAL A 54 -5.10 4.59 7.33
CA VAL A 54 -6.34 5.38 7.36
C VAL A 54 -7.09 5.09 6.07
N SER A 55 -8.38 4.80 6.18
CA SER A 55 -9.21 4.52 5.01
C SER A 55 -10.59 5.16 5.12
N VAL A 56 -11.12 5.51 3.95
CA VAL A 56 -12.50 5.95 3.77
C VAL A 56 -13.10 5.15 2.62
N SER A 57 -14.32 4.67 2.81
CA SER A 57 -15.07 3.95 1.79
C SER A 57 -16.48 4.50 1.64
N TYR A 58 -16.93 4.50 0.40
CA TYR A 58 -18.30 4.83 -0.01
C TYR A 58 -18.93 3.60 -0.66
N ARG A 59 -20.16 3.29 -0.29
CA ARG A 59 -20.94 2.22 -0.92
C ARG A 59 -22.40 2.65 -1.04
N GLN A 60 -22.91 2.61 -2.27
CA GLN A 60 -24.30 2.91 -2.58
C GLN A 60 -24.95 1.75 -3.30
N HIS A 61 -26.12 1.34 -2.83
CA HIS A 61 -26.97 0.43 -3.57
C HIS A 61 -27.70 1.17 -4.69
N VAL A 62 -27.72 0.57 -5.86
CA VAL A 62 -28.37 1.08 -7.07
C VAL A 62 -29.32 0.02 -7.61
N ASN A 63 -30.44 0.44 -8.16
CA ASN A 63 -31.36 -0.48 -8.81
C ASN A 63 -30.91 -0.74 -10.25
N ILE A 64 -30.77 -2.00 -10.63
CA ILE A 64 -30.44 -2.44 -11.98
C ILE A 64 -31.58 -3.34 -12.46
N GLY A 65 -32.51 -2.75 -13.21
CA GLY A 65 -33.77 -3.41 -13.48
C GLY A 65 -34.54 -3.68 -12.19
N GLN A 66 -34.88 -4.95 -11.94
CA GLN A 66 -35.58 -5.38 -10.71
C GLN A 66 -34.61 -5.79 -9.58
N ASN A 67 -33.31 -5.84 -9.85
CA ASN A 67 -32.31 -6.31 -8.92
C ASN A 67 -31.55 -5.15 -8.24
N LYS A 68 -30.95 -5.41 -7.07
CA LYS A 68 -30.17 -4.43 -6.31
C LYS A 68 -28.69 -4.69 -6.52
N GLY A 69 -28.05 -3.82 -7.31
CA GLY A 69 -26.61 -3.74 -7.42
C GLY A 69 -25.97 -2.79 -6.41
N ALA A 70 -24.66 -2.57 -6.54
CA ALA A 70 -23.96 -1.61 -5.72
C ALA A 70 -22.79 -0.97 -6.48
N VAL A 71 -22.54 0.30 -6.18
CA VAL A 71 -21.33 1.02 -6.56
C VAL A 71 -20.51 1.24 -5.30
N GLY A 72 -19.22 0.96 -5.37
CA GLY A 72 -18.27 1.20 -4.30
C GLY A 72 -17.13 2.11 -4.76
N ALA A 73 -16.61 2.93 -3.86
CA ALA A 73 -15.36 3.67 -4.02
C ALA A 73 -14.61 3.70 -2.69
N GLY A 74 -13.29 3.76 -2.72
CA GLY A 74 -12.51 3.82 -1.50
C GLY A 74 -11.12 4.39 -1.73
N ILE A 75 -10.59 4.96 -0.67
CA ILE A 75 -9.19 5.39 -0.58
C ILE A 75 -8.59 4.85 0.71
N VAL A 76 -7.38 4.37 0.65
CA VAL A 76 -6.60 3.96 1.80
C VAL A 76 -5.19 4.51 1.69
N PHE A 77 -4.70 5.06 2.81
CA PHE A 77 -3.30 5.33 3.05
C PHE A 77 -2.81 4.30 4.05
N SER A 78 -1.81 3.54 3.70
CA SER A 78 -1.28 2.47 4.54
C SER A 78 0.19 2.66 4.87
N ASN A 79 0.61 2.09 6.00
CA ASN A 79 1.98 2.14 6.51
C ASN A 79 2.54 3.57 6.70
N LEU A 80 1.68 4.54 7.02
CA LEU A 80 2.12 5.87 7.43
C LEU A 80 2.77 5.77 8.81
N GLY A 81 4.10 5.75 8.88
CA GLY A 81 4.75 5.42 10.14
C GLY A 81 6.18 5.88 10.28
N THR A 82 6.85 5.34 11.28
CA THR A 82 8.25 5.62 11.57
C THR A 82 9.15 4.97 10.53
N LYS A 83 10.38 5.45 10.41
CA LYS A 83 11.41 4.69 9.72
C LYS A 83 11.83 3.48 10.56
N ILE A 84 12.38 2.48 9.90
CA ILE A 84 12.93 1.27 10.50
C ILE A 84 14.45 1.23 10.30
N THR A 85 15.18 0.70 11.28
CA THR A 85 16.63 0.53 11.21
C THR A 85 17.02 -0.85 11.70
N TYR A 86 17.99 -1.46 11.05
CA TYR A 86 18.50 -2.80 11.35
C TYR A 86 19.96 -2.80 11.83
N ASP A 87 20.59 -1.63 11.92
CA ASP A 87 22.02 -1.44 12.20
C ASP A 87 22.28 -0.43 13.34
N GLY A 88 21.37 -0.38 14.30
CA GLY A 88 21.50 0.52 15.45
C GLY A 88 21.30 2.00 15.13
N GLY A 89 20.66 2.33 14.01
CA GLY A 89 20.35 3.71 13.61
C GLY A 89 21.31 4.33 12.62
N GLN A 90 22.29 3.60 12.10
CA GLN A 90 23.23 4.11 11.08
C GLN A 90 22.50 4.37 9.75
N ASN A 91 21.61 3.45 9.37
CA ASN A 91 20.76 3.58 8.21
C ASN A 91 19.29 3.47 8.61
N MET A 92 18.51 4.42 8.13
CA MET A 92 17.07 4.47 8.35
C MET A 92 16.33 4.29 7.04
N TYR A 93 15.36 3.37 7.03
CA TYR A 93 14.56 3.03 5.85
C TYR A 93 13.11 3.42 6.09
N TYR A 94 12.47 3.97 5.08
CA TYR A 94 11.04 4.22 5.12
C TYR A 94 10.27 2.89 5.11
N LEU A 95 9.19 2.82 5.89
CA LEU A 95 8.18 1.80 5.66
C LEU A 95 7.54 2.02 4.28
N PRO A 96 7.04 0.97 3.61
CA PRO A 96 6.40 1.09 2.30
C PRO A 96 5.02 1.76 2.43
N ALA A 97 5.05 3.07 2.75
CA ALA A 97 3.84 3.88 2.76
C ALA A 97 3.22 3.90 1.37
N ASN A 98 1.90 3.77 1.33
CA ASN A 98 1.19 3.53 0.09
C ASN A 98 -0.18 4.19 0.10
N MET A 99 -0.59 4.72 -1.05
CA MET A 99 -1.96 5.15 -1.32
C MET A 99 -2.60 4.24 -2.35
N ARG A 100 -3.81 3.76 -2.05
CA ARG A 100 -4.64 3.03 -3.01
C ARG A 100 -6.00 3.70 -3.12
N ILE A 101 -6.44 3.91 -4.36
CA ILE A 101 -7.79 4.38 -4.69
C ILE A 101 -8.43 3.32 -5.55
N GLY A 102 -9.66 2.95 -5.26
CA GLY A 102 -10.36 1.92 -6.02
C GLY A 102 -11.84 2.22 -6.16
N VAL A 103 -12.41 1.67 -7.21
CA VAL A 103 -13.84 1.68 -7.49
C VAL A 103 -14.30 0.26 -7.79
N SER A 104 -15.56 -0.04 -7.44
CA SER A 104 -16.18 -1.33 -7.72
C SER A 104 -17.62 -1.16 -8.16
N PHE A 105 -18.08 -2.10 -8.97
CA PHE A 105 -19.44 -2.16 -9.43
C PHE A 105 -19.96 -3.60 -9.35
N ASP A 106 -21.01 -3.80 -8.55
CA ASP A 106 -21.69 -5.09 -8.40
C ASP A 106 -22.98 -5.07 -9.24
N CYS A 107 -23.06 -5.92 -10.25
CA CYS A 107 -24.18 -6.03 -11.16
C CYS A 107 -24.86 -7.40 -11.00
N PRO A 108 -26.02 -7.49 -10.32
CA PRO A 108 -26.82 -8.71 -10.33
C PRO A 108 -27.45 -8.87 -11.71
N ILE A 109 -27.30 -10.03 -12.31
CA ILE A 109 -27.94 -10.39 -13.58
C ILE A 109 -29.36 -10.89 -13.30
N ASP A 110 -29.47 -11.80 -12.32
CA ASP A 110 -30.73 -12.35 -11.84
C ASP A 110 -30.64 -12.68 -10.34
N GLU A 111 -31.56 -13.50 -9.82
CA GLU A 111 -31.63 -13.89 -8.40
C GLU A 111 -30.39 -14.70 -7.95
N TYR A 112 -29.80 -15.47 -8.87
CA TYR A 112 -28.67 -16.37 -8.57
C TYR A 112 -27.34 -15.87 -9.11
N ASN A 113 -27.35 -15.06 -10.16
CA ASN A 113 -26.16 -14.68 -10.93
C ASN A 113 -25.77 -13.22 -10.69
N ARG A 114 -24.50 -12.98 -10.36
CA ARG A 114 -23.93 -11.65 -10.18
C ARG A 114 -22.55 -11.56 -10.84
N ILE A 115 -22.29 -10.43 -11.49
CA ILE A 115 -20.95 -10.07 -11.97
C ILE A 115 -20.50 -8.81 -11.21
N SER A 116 -19.27 -8.80 -10.75
CA SER A 116 -18.65 -7.64 -10.11
C SER A 116 -17.39 -7.27 -10.86
N PHE A 117 -17.13 -5.97 -10.97
CA PHE A 117 -15.92 -5.40 -11.55
C PHE A 117 -15.25 -4.49 -10.54
N SER A 118 -13.92 -4.46 -10.55
CA SER A 118 -13.13 -3.54 -9.75
C SER A 118 -11.94 -3.00 -10.53
N VAL A 119 -11.60 -1.75 -10.27
CA VAL A 119 -10.38 -1.10 -10.75
C VAL A 119 -9.75 -0.38 -9.59
N ASP A 120 -8.45 -0.53 -9.40
CA ASP A 120 -7.70 0.21 -8.40
C ASP A 120 -6.39 0.76 -8.97
N ALA A 121 -5.99 1.92 -8.43
CA ALA A 121 -4.73 2.59 -8.65
C ALA A 121 -3.96 2.63 -7.35
N ASN A 122 -2.69 2.25 -7.39
CA ASN A 122 -1.83 2.09 -6.25
C ASN A 122 -0.53 2.87 -6.47
N LYS A 123 -0.21 3.81 -5.56
CA LYS A 123 1.03 4.60 -5.61
C LYS A 123 1.82 4.42 -4.31
N LEU A 124 3.10 4.08 -4.45
CA LEU A 124 4.05 4.05 -3.34
C LEU A 124 4.40 5.50 -2.94
N LEU A 125 4.25 5.82 -1.66
CA LEU A 125 4.48 7.15 -1.08
C LEU A 125 5.85 7.20 -0.36
N VAL A 126 6.87 6.68 -1.02
CA VAL A 126 8.23 6.65 -0.48
C VAL A 126 9.15 7.38 -1.46
N PRO A 127 9.93 8.37 -0.99
CA PRO A 127 10.84 9.07 -1.88
C PRO A 127 11.91 8.13 -2.43
N SER A 128 12.30 8.35 -3.67
CA SER A 128 13.36 7.60 -4.30
C SER A 128 14.68 7.80 -3.57
N TRP A 129 15.44 6.71 -3.40
CA TRP A 129 16.79 6.78 -2.82
C TRP A 129 17.69 7.66 -3.70
N PRO A 130 18.39 8.67 -3.14
CA PRO A 130 19.31 9.49 -3.89
C PRO A 130 20.41 8.64 -4.57
N GLN A 131 20.50 8.73 -5.89
CA GLN A 131 21.53 8.01 -6.65
C GLN A 131 22.66 8.97 -7.01
N ARG A 132 23.90 8.62 -6.69
CA ARG A 132 25.09 9.48 -6.94
C ARG A 132 25.19 9.99 -8.39
N LYS A 133 24.76 9.18 -9.36
CA LYS A 133 24.76 9.54 -10.79
C LYS A 133 23.88 10.74 -11.17
N ASN A 134 22.90 11.09 -10.31
CA ASN A 134 21.93 12.17 -10.55
C ASN A 134 22.40 13.54 -10.01
N TYR A 135 23.62 13.60 -9.44
CA TYR A 135 24.15 14.82 -8.80
C TYR A 135 25.47 15.20 -9.42
N SER A 136 25.70 16.51 -9.64
CA SER A 136 26.89 17.05 -10.29
C SER A 136 28.11 16.99 -9.38
N SER A 137 27.93 17.16 -8.07
CA SER A 137 29.00 17.12 -7.08
C SER A 137 28.76 16.11 -5.96
N THR A 138 29.82 15.81 -5.19
CA THR A 138 29.71 14.94 -4.00
C THR A 138 28.97 15.66 -2.87
N GLU A 139 29.14 16.97 -2.78
CA GLU A 139 28.49 17.84 -1.81
C GLU A 139 26.96 17.81 -2.00
N GLU A 140 26.46 18.02 -3.22
CA GLU A 140 25.04 17.94 -3.57
C GLU A 140 24.46 16.56 -3.24
N TYR A 141 25.17 15.50 -3.56
CA TYR A 141 24.74 14.14 -3.22
C TYR A 141 24.65 13.93 -1.69
N ASN A 142 25.64 14.41 -0.94
CA ASN A 142 25.66 14.29 0.52
C ASN A 142 24.53 15.09 1.17
N GLU A 143 24.23 16.28 0.66
CA GLU A 143 23.09 17.08 1.10
C GLU A 143 21.74 16.37 0.83
N ALA A 144 21.59 15.79 -0.36
CA ALA A 144 20.39 15.01 -0.71
C ALA A 144 20.25 13.78 0.19
N MET A 145 21.34 13.07 0.48
CA MET A 145 21.36 11.95 1.41
C MET A 145 21.01 12.36 2.84
N LYS A 146 21.55 13.49 3.29
CA LYS A 146 21.22 14.05 4.61
C LYS A 146 19.73 14.38 4.69
N LYS A 147 19.20 15.10 3.70
CA LYS A 147 17.76 15.41 3.61
C LYS A 147 16.90 14.13 3.62
N TYR A 148 17.26 13.11 2.83
CA TYR A 148 16.56 11.83 2.80
C TYR A 148 16.55 11.15 4.19
N LYS A 149 17.67 11.19 4.92
CA LYS A 149 17.77 10.58 6.25
C LYS A 149 17.02 11.37 7.33
N GLU A 150 17.01 12.69 7.25
CA GLU A 150 16.41 13.57 8.27
C GLU A 150 14.91 13.82 8.07
N GLU A 151 14.42 13.73 6.83
CA GLU A 151 13.03 14.00 6.51
C GLU A 151 12.09 13.00 7.20
N SER A 152 11.00 13.50 7.78
CA SER A 152 9.98 12.65 8.40
C SER A 152 9.22 11.82 7.34
N SER A 153 8.79 10.61 7.71
CA SER A 153 8.05 9.73 6.79
C SER A 153 6.75 10.35 6.28
N LEU A 154 6.05 11.12 7.12
CA LEU A 154 4.82 11.81 6.71
C LEU A 154 5.11 12.92 5.69
N SER A 155 6.14 13.76 5.95
CA SER A 155 6.55 14.79 4.99
C SER A 155 6.96 14.19 3.65
N ALA A 156 7.75 13.12 3.70
CA ALA A 156 8.19 12.37 2.53
C ALA A 156 7.01 11.81 1.73
N ALA A 157 6.01 11.23 2.42
CA ALA A 157 4.81 10.70 1.78
C ALA A 157 3.99 11.77 1.05
N PHE A 158 3.84 12.96 1.65
CA PHE A 158 3.13 14.07 0.98
C PHE A 158 3.95 14.65 -0.18
N ARG A 159 5.27 14.73 -0.05
CA ARG A 159 6.14 15.22 -1.11
C ARG A 159 6.17 14.31 -2.35
N SER A 160 5.98 13.00 -2.17
CA SER A 160 5.98 12.03 -3.25
C SER A 160 4.84 12.20 -4.27
N PHE A 161 3.94 13.18 -4.08
CA PHE A 161 2.94 13.57 -5.08
C PHE A 161 3.43 14.65 -6.06
N GLY A 162 4.64 15.15 -5.93
CA GLY A 162 5.14 16.24 -6.77
C GLY A 162 6.67 16.29 -6.81
N ASP A 163 7.36 15.19 -6.57
CA ASP A 163 8.81 15.08 -6.61
C ASP A 163 9.35 14.68 -7.98
N SER A 164 8.46 14.39 -8.93
CA SER A 164 8.75 13.98 -10.30
C SER A 164 7.94 14.76 -11.34
N SER A 165 8.24 14.59 -12.62
CA SER A 165 7.43 15.14 -13.69
C SER A 165 6.04 14.46 -13.74
N PRO A 166 4.96 15.12 -14.25
CA PRO A 166 3.63 14.52 -14.32
C PRO A 166 3.58 13.17 -15.03
N LEU A 167 4.44 12.96 -16.02
CA LEU A 167 4.54 11.69 -16.73
C LEU A 167 5.17 10.59 -15.85
N GLU A 168 6.21 10.93 -15.12
CA GLU A 168 6.87 10.00 -14.19
C GLU A 168 5.94 9.64 -13.02
N GLU A 169 5.21 10.62 -12.47
CA GLU A 169 4.18 10.40 -11.46
C GLU A 169 3.13 9.38 -11.92
N PHE A 170 2.66 9.49 -13.16
CA PHE A 170 1.71 8.54 -13.75
C PHE A 170 2.33 7.14 -13.92
N GLN A 171 3.61 7.05 -14.26
CA GLN A 171 4.34 5.79 -14.39
C GLN A 171 4.58 5.09 -13.04
N GLU A 172 4.54 5.82 -11.93
CA GLU A 172 4.64 5.27 -10.57
C GLU A 172 3.34 4.60 -10.08
N VAL A 173 2.23 4.83 -10.79
CA VAL A 173 0.95 4.21 -10.44
C VAL A 173 0.89 2.79 -10.99
N ALA A 174 0.71 1.83 -10.12
CA ALA A 174 0.36 0.46 -10.49
C ALA A 174 -1.16 0.33 -10.54
N TRP A 175 -1.66 -0.43 -11.52
CA TRP A 175 -3.08 -0.60 -11.79
C TRP A 175 -3.52 -2.02 -11.54
N GLY A 176 -4.67 -2.20 -10.89
CA GLY A 176 -5.34 -3.47 -10.73
C GLY A 176 -6.71 -3.43 -11.38
N ILE A 177 -7.06 -4.47 -12.14
CA ILE A 177 -8.39 -4.66 -12.71
C ILE A 177 -8.84 -6.07 -12.33
N GLY A 178 -10.07 -6.21 -11.84
CA GLY A 178 -10.62 -7.49 -11.44
C GLY A 178 -12.07 -7.66 -11.87
N ALA A 179 -12.44 -8.91 -12.13
CA ALA A 179 -13.81 -9.33 -12.35
C ALA A 179 -14.11 -10.58 -11.53
N GLU A 180 -15.32 -10.66 -11.01
CA GLU A 180 -15.85 -11.81 -10.29
C GLU A 180 -17.22 -12.18 -10.87
N TYR A 181 -17.42 -13.45 -11.14
CA TYR A 181 -18.73 -14.03 -11.34
C TYR A 181 -19.10 -14.86 -10.10
N ALA A 182 -20.30 -14.65 -9.56
CA ALA A 182 -20.83 -15.39 -8.42
C ALA A 182 -22.16 -16.03 -8.77
N TYR A 183 -22.28 -17.34 -8.48
CA TYR A 183 -23.50 -18.11 -8.60
C TYR A 183 -24.02 -18.45 -7.20
N ASP A 184 -25.24 -18.04 -6.89
CA ASP A 184 -25.96 -18.26 -5.62
C ASP A 184 -25.13 -17.87 -4.37
N ASN A 185 -24.19 -16.91 -4.52
CA ASN A 185 -23.19 -16.55 -3.49
C ASN A 185 -22.40 -17.73 -2.90
N LYS A 186 -22.46 -18.91 -3.53
CA LYS A 186 -21.80 -20.14 -3.09
C LYS A 186 -20.61 -20.51 -3.96
N PHE A 187 -20.71 -20.30 -5.26
CA PHE A 187 -19.65 -20.56 -6.21
C PHE A 187 -19.17 -19.25 -6.81
N MET A 188 -17.87 -19.01 -6.79
CA MET A 188 -17.28 -17.77 -7.29
C MET A 188 -16.06 -18.06 -8.15
N VAL A 189 -15.99 -17.41 -9.32
CA VAL A 189 -14.81 -17.40 -10.20
C VAL A 189 -14.31 -15.99 -10.30
N ARG A 190 -13.01 -15.82 -10.13
CA ARG A 190 -12.33 -14.51 -10.19
C ARG A 190 -11.23 -14.53 -11.22
N ALA A 191 -11.09 -13.41 -11.92
CA ALA A 191 -9.95 -13.14 -12.78
C ALA A 191 -9.52 -11.68 -12.55
N GLY A 192 -8.22 -11.42 -12.68
CA GLY A 192 -7.70 -10.08 -12.52
C GLY A 192 -6.38 -9.90 -13.25
N TYR A 193 -6.03 -8.65 -13.45
CA TYR A 193 -4.76 -8.27 -14.04
C TYR A 193 -4.14 -7.13 -13.23
N PHE A 194 -2.87 -7.28 -12.90
CA PHE A 194 -2.05 -6.26 -12.26
C PHE A 194 -0.99 -5.76 -13.23
N TYR A 195 -0.89 -4.44 -13.36
CA TYR A 195 0.06 -3.76 -14.22
C TYR A 195 0.91 -2.77 -13.45
N GLU A 196 2.22 -2.85 -13.61
CA GLU A 196 3.19 -1.87 -13.15
C GLU A 196 4.14 -1.51 -14.29
N ASN A 197 4.47 -0.21 -14.41
CA ASN A 197 5.32 0.28 -15.48
C ASN A 197 6.70 -0.40 -15.45
N SER A 198 7.25 -0.71 -16.63
CA SER A 198 8.54 -1.39 -16.79
C SER A 198 9.73 -0.63 -16.19
N LEU A 199 9.65 0.69 -16.07
CA LEU A 199 10.67 1.54 -15.46
C LEU A 199 10.57 1.62 -13.93
N LYS A 200 9.45 1.14 -13.33
CA LYS A 200 9.16 1.29 -11.90
C LYS A 200 9.00 -0.04 -11.14
N GLY A 201 9.24 -1.18 -11.79
CA GLY A 201 9.17 -2.50 -11.15
C GLY A 201 8.87 -3.63 -12.12
N ASN A 202 8.19 -3.34 -13.24
CA ASN A 202 7.90 -4.29 -14.32
C ASN A 202 7.15 -5.55 -13.85
N ARG A 203 6.22 -5.40 -12.90
CA ARG A 203 5.41 -6.51 -12.41
C ARG A 203 4.08 -6.56 -13.13
N ASN A 204 3.84 -7.66 -13.84
CA ASN A 204 2.59 -7.92 -14.55
C ASN A 204 2.14 -9.34 -14.23
N PHE A 205 0.92 -9.49 -13.67
CA PHE A 205 0.36 -10.80 -13.32
C PHE A 205 -1.11 -10.89 -13.72
N TRP A 206 -1.53 -12.14 -13.96
CA TRP A 206 -2.92 -12.55 -14.19
C TRP A 206 -3.47 -13.26 -12.98
#